data_2ffaf934f567f8cd9c4f0fd4968bb3e1
#
_entry.id   2ffaf934f567f8cd9c4f0fd4968bb3e1
#
_cell.length_a   1.000
_cell.length_b   1.000
_cell.length_c   1.000
_cell.angle_alpha   90.00
_cell.angle_beta   90.00
_cell.angle_gamma   90.00
#
_symmetry.space_group_name_H-M   'P 1'
#
loop_
_entity.id
_entity.type
_entity.pdbx_description
1 polymer ?
#
loop_
_entity_poly.entity_id
_entity_poly.type
_entity_poly.pdbx_seq_one_letter_code
_entity_poly.pdbx_strand_id
1 'polypeptide(L)' 'MAGKECPMCGEMMRMRERESIARVPGTPQTTTTKSREWVCPECDYFEEAED' A
#
# COMPACT_ATOMS: atom_id res chain seq x y z
N MET A 1 -2.39 2.42 -18.46
CA MET A 1 -1.26 2.15 -17.66
C MET A 1 -1.31 2.83 -16.36
N ALA A 2 -1.15 2.08 -15.34
CA ALA A 2 -1.26 2.59 -14.00
C ALA A 2 0.05 3.17 -13.54
N GLY A 3 0.18 4.46 -13.64
CA GLY A 3 1.36 5.13 -13.16
C GLY A 3 0.95 6.38 -12.44
N LYS A 4 1.62 6.68 -11.36
CA LYS A 4 1.31 7.87 -10.59
C LYS A 4 2.59 8.65 -10.35
N GLU A 5 2.49 9.94 -10.55
CA GLU A 5 3.64 10.81 -10.39
C GLU A 5 3.73 11.28 -8.95
N CYS A 6 4.92 11.21 -8.39
CA CYS A 6 5.14 11.66 -7.03
C CYS A 6 5.01 13.19 -6.97
N PRO A 7 4.15 13.70 -6.09
CA PRO A 7 3.99 15.15 -5.98
C PRO A 7 5.16 15.84 -5.32
N MET A 8 6.06 15.08 -4.72
CA MET A 8 7.19 15.65 -4.02
C MET A 8 8.40 15.83 -4.92
N CYS A 9 8.73 14.82 -5.69
CA CYS A 9 9.92 14.86 -6.51
C CYS A 9 9.63 14.66 -8.00
N GLY A 10 8.41 14.31 -8.35
CA GLY A 10 8.03 14.13 -9.73
C GLY A 10 8.42 12.80 -10.33
N GLU A 11 8.93 11.90 -9.52
CA GLU A 11 9.28 10.59 -10.00
C GLU A 11 8.07 9.69 -10.13
N MET A 12 8.22 8.63 -10.92
CA MET A 12 7.15 7.67 -11.09
C MET A 12 7.04 6.79 -9.88
N MET A 13 5.88 6.79 -9.26
CA MET A 13 5.64 5.96 -8.10
C MET A 13 5.31 4.54 -8.51
N ARG A 14 5.54 3.62 -7.61
CA ARG A 14 5.26 2.21 -7.82
C ARG A 14 4.16 1.74 -6.92
N MET A 15 3.35 0.84 -7.43
CA MET A 15 2.29 0.25 -6.62
C MET A 15 2.85 -0.88 -5.79
N ARG A 16 2.50 -0.87 -4.52
CA ARG A 16 2.95 -1.87 -3.58
C ARG A 16 1.76 -2.50 -2.91
N GLU A 17 1.79 -3.81 -2.81
CA GLU A 17 0.70 -4.54 -2.18
C GLU A 17 1.08 -4.88 -0.76
N ARG A 18 0.15 -4.64 0.15
CA ARG A 18 0.34 -4.93 1.55
C ARG A 18 -0.69 -5.92 2.02
N GLU A 19 -0.27 -6.83 2.86
CA GLU A 19 -1.16 -7.82 3.43
C GLU A 19 -1.08 -7.75 4.93
N SER A 20 -2.23 -7.62 5.57
CA SER A 20 -2.32 -7.56 7.02
C SER A 20 -3.16 -8.70 7.51
N ILE A 21 -2.65 -9.38 8.52
CA ILE A 21 -3.37 -10.49 9.13
C ILE A 21 -3.70 -10.09 10.56
N ALA A 22 -4.98 -10.12 10.88
CA ALA A 22 -5.45 -9.76 12.20
C ALA A 22 -6.07 -11.01 12.84
N ARG A 23 -5.75 -11.23 14.09
CA ARG A 23 -6.32 -12.33 14.84
C ARG A 23 -7.42 -11.83 15.73
N VAL A 24 -8.50 -12.60 15.78
CA VAL A 24 -9.62 -12.28 16.65
C VAL A 24 -9.38 -12.94 18.00
N PRO A 25 -9.26 -12.14 19.07
CA PRO A 25 -8.99 -12.71 20.40
C PRO A 25 -10.12 -13.64 20.85
N GLY A 26 -9.74 -14.75 21.42
CA GLY A 26 -10.71 -15.72 21.91
C GLY A 26 -11.22 -16.69 20.88
N THR A 27 -10.78 -16.57 19.64
CA THR A 27 -11.18 -17.48 18.58
C THR A 27 -9.97 -17.84 17.73
N PRO A 28 -10.03 -18.97 17.03
CA PRO A 28 -8.97 -19.33 16.09
C PRO A 28 -9.12 -18.62 14.74
N GLN A 29 -10.02 -17.69 14.62
CA GLN A 29 -10.28 -17.03 13.35
C GLN A 29 -9.25 -15.95 13.09
N THR A 30 -8.92 -15.80 11.82
CA THR A 30 -8.04 -14.73 11.38
C THR A 30 -8.68 -14.01 10.20
N THR A 31 -8.36 -12.73 10.09
CA THR A 31 -8.86 -11.91 9.01
C THR A 31 -7.68 -11.40 8.20
N THR A 32 -7.72 -11.60 6.91
CA THR A 32 -6.68 -11.10 6.02
C THR A 32 -7.20 -9.90 5.24
N THR A 33 -6.48 -8.80 5.35
CA THR A 33 -6.84 -7.58 4.64
C THR A 33 -5.72 -7.22 3.69
N LYS A 34 -6.09 -6.98 2.44
CA LYS A 34 -5.12 -6.55 1.44
C LYS A 34 -5.35 -5.09 1.10
N SER A 35 -4.27 -4.36 1.03
CA SER A 35 -4.32 -2.96 0.64
C SER A 35 -3.21 -2.66 -0.33
N ARG A 36 -3.39 -1.60 -1.09
CA ARG A 36 -2.40 -1.17 -2.05
C ARG A 36 -1.98 0.25 -1.72
N GLU A 37 -0.75 0.53 -2.01
CA GLU A 37 -0.23 1.87 -1.75
C GLU A 37 0.78 2.24 -2.83
N TRP A 38 0.89 3.53 -3.07
CA TRP A 38 1.86 4.06 -4.01
C TRP A 38 3.09 4.49 -3.23
N VAL A 39 4.24 4.04 -3.68
CA VAL A 39 5.50 4.34 -3.00
C VAL A 39 6.46 4.96 -4.00
N CYS A 40 7.04 6.06 -3.62
CA CYS A 40 8.07 6.69 -4.42
C CYS A 40 9.43 6.15 -4.02
N PRO A 41 10.19 5.61 -4.96
CA PRO A 41 11.50 5.06 -4.61
C PRO A 41 12.57 6.10 -4.37
N GLU A 42 12.30 7.34 -4.72
CA GLU A 42 13.30 8.38 -4.58
C GLU A 42 13.20 9.14 -3.27
N CYS A 43 12.00 9.57 -2.93
CA CYS A 43 11.85 10.40 -1.74
C CYS A 43 11.07 9.72 -0.64
N ASP A 44 10.79 8.43 -0.81
CA ASP A 44 10.10 7.66 0.23
C ASP A 44 8.67 8.13 0.49
N TYR A 45 8.14 8.88 -0.44
CA TYR A 45 6.76 9.32 -0.29
C TYR A 45 5.81 8.16 -0.60
N PHE A 46 4.74 8.07 0.16
CA PHE A 46 3.78 7.03 -0.09
C PHE A 46 2.39 7.53 0.20
N GLU A 47 1.42 6.93 -0.45
CA GLU A 47 0.04 7.26 -0.21
C GLU A 47 -0.82 6.06 -0.52
N GLU A 48 -2.01 6.06 0.04
CA GLU A 48 -2.91 4.94 -0.13
C GLU A 48 -3.47 4.91 -1.53
N ALA A 49 -3.46 3.73 -2.11
CA ALA A 49 -4.07 3.53 -3.42
C ALA A 49 -5.41 2.86 -3.25
N GLU A 50 -6.38 3.39 -3.97
CA GLU A 50 -7.71 2.81 -3.93
C GLU A 50 -7.89 1.85 -5.07
N ASP A 51 -8.61 0.80 -4.80
CA ASP A 51 -8.92 -0.18 -5.83
C ASP A 51 -9.86 0.35 -6.86
#